data_1442ace28d07a6e7f6ee2f1cbd64414f
#
_entry.id   1442ace28d07a6e7f6ee2f1cbd64414f
#
_cell.length_a   1.000
_cell.length_b   1.000
_cell.length_c   1.000
_cell.angle_alpha   90.00
_cell.angle_beta   90.00
_cell.angle_gamma   90.00
#
_symmetry.space_group_name_H-M   'P 1'
#
loop_
_entity.id
_entity.type
_entity.pdbx_description
1 polymer ?
#
loop_
_entity_poly.entity_id
_entity_poly.type
_entity_poly.pdbx_seq_one_letter_code
_entity_poly.pdbx_strand_id
1 'polypeptide(L)'
;MRPLRICIIGSGNVAWALAPAFTSEPEIELTAICSPTPGHAAALADSLSPRPQAVTEIASLPRDADVYLIAVKDDRVASVALEATGLFPATALWLHTSGSVPASALAPAGGGYGVLYPLQTFSKGVQVNLRELPVFIEADSADGLATTRRLALAISPIIHEADSDLRRKMHVAAVFACNFTNYFWTVADNILREHPGLDLSVLHPLLKETLRKAIEEGPEGNQTGPARRGDRGVIETHRTLLGDTPESKLYGEVSEAIINHYNKK
;
A
#
# COMPACT_ATOMS: atom_id res chain seq x y z
N MET A 1 30.93 -2.89 10.19
CA MET A 1 29.87 -3.88 10.49
C MET A 1 29.58 -4.66 9.21
N ARG A 2 29.17 -5.92 9.27
CA ARG A 2 28.69 -6.62 8.07
C ARG A 2 27.37 -6.00 7.60
N PRO A 3 27.06 -6.04 6.29
CA PRO A 3 25.76 -5.64 5.79
C PRO A 3 24.61 -6.44 6.43
N LEU A 4 23.46 -5.81 6.56
CA LEU A 4 22.21 -6.45 7.01
C LEU A 4 21.72 -7.35 5.87
N ARG A 5 21.64 -8.66 6.08
CA ARG A 5 21.23 -9.64 5.08
C ARG A 5 19.72 -9.81 5.10
N ILE A 6 19.07 -9.56 3.98
CA ILE A 6 17.62 -9.64 3.88
C ILE A 6 17.17 -10.59 2.76
N CYS A 7 16.02 -11.23 2.99
CA CYS A 7 15.28 -11.97 1.97
C CYS A 7 13.92 -11.33 1.76
N ILE A 8 13.42 -11.25 0.53
CA ILE A 8 12.06 -10.82 0.21
C ILE A 8 11.21 -12.03 -0.17
N ILE A 9 10.06 -12.18 0.46
CA ILE A 9 9.06 -13.20 0.15
C ILE A 9 7.88 -12.51 -0.53
N GLY A 10 7.73 -12.74 -1.82
CA GLY A 10 6.81 -12.08 -2.73
C GLY A 10 7.53 -11.35 -3.85
N SER A 11 6.88 -11.23 -4.99
CA SER A 11 7.37 -10.53 -6.20
C SER A 11 6.30 -9.62 -6.79
N GLY A 12 5.42 -9.10 -5.92
CA GLY A 12 4.36 -8.15 -6.26
C GLY A 12 4.87 -6.70 -6.37
N ASN A 13 3.95 -5.77 -6.53
CA ASN A 13 4.26 -4.34 -6.72
C ASN A 13 5.15 -3.75 -5.62
N VAL A 14 4.90 -4.11 -4.35
CA VAL A 14 5.71 -3.64 -3.21
C VAL A 14 7.14 -4.16 -3.32
N ALA A 15 7.34 -5.45 -3.60
CA ALA A 15 8.67 -6.02 -3.77
C ALA A 15 9.44 -5.35 -4.93
N TRP A 16 8.78 -5.12 -6.07
CA TRP A 16 9.36 -4.40 -7.21
C TRP A 16 9.76 -2.96 -6.89
N ALA A 17 9.01 -2.29 -6.02
CA ALA A 17 9.32 -0.92 -5.60
C ALA A 17 10.48 -0.86 -4.59
N LEU A 18 10.53 -1.80 -3.63
CA LEU A 18 11.49 -1.73 -2.53
C LEU A 18 12.83 -2.42 -2.81
N ALA A 19 12.86 -3.49 -3.58
CA ALA A 19 14.08 -4.25 -3.85
C ALA A 19 15.22 -3.40 -4.44
N PRO A 20 15.00 -2.48 -5.39
CA PRO A 20 16.03 -1.57 -5.88
C PRO A 20 16.62 -0.66 -4.79
N ALA A 21 15.79 -0.15 -3.86
CA ALA A 21 16.27 0.69 -2.77
C ALA A 21 17.20 -0.09 -1.83
N PHE A 22 16.85 -1.34 -1.52
CA PHE A 22 17.69 -2.19 -0.68
C PHE A 22 19.01 -2.58 -1.36
N THR A 23 19.02 -2.88 -2.66
CA THR A 23 20.25 -3.20 -3.38
C THR A 23 21.16 -2.00 -3.61
N SER A 24 20.62 -0.79 -3.55
CA SER A 24 21.40 0.45 -3.69
C SER A 24 22.04 0.92 -2.38
N GLU A 25 21.64 0.33 -1.24
CA GLU A 25 22.15 0.71 0.09
C GLU A 25 23.32 -0.19 0.50
N PRO A 26 24.56 0.34 0.62
CA PRO A 26 25.74 -0.47 0.92
C PRO A 26 25.69 -1.25 2.24
N GLU A 27 24.87 -0.81 3.19
CA GLU A 27 24.67 -1.47 4.47
C GLU A 27 23.64 -2.62 4.43
N ILE A 28 23.04 -2.88 3.28
CA ILE A 28 22.02 -3.92 3.08
C ILE A 28 22.45 -4.86 1.95
N GLU A 29 22.34 -6.16 2.19
CA GLU A 29 22.53 -7.21 1.21
C GLU A 29 21.21 -7.95 0.96
N LEU A 30 20.57 -7.70 -0.18
CA LEU A 30 19.41 -8.48 -0.62
C LEU A 30 19.89 -9.83 -1.14
N THR A 31 19.77 -10.88 -0.32
CA THR A 31 20.35 -12.21 -0.60
C THR A 31 19.45 -13.08 -1.47
N ALA A 32 18.13 -13.02 -1.27
CA ALA A 32 17.20 -13.84 -2.03
C ALA A 32 15.82 -13.21 -2.19
N ILE A 33 15.13 -13.60 -3.25
CA ILE A 33 13.73 -13.32 -3.53
C ILE A 33 12.99 -14.64 -3.71
N CYS A 34 11.91 -14.83 -2.95
CA CYS A 34 11.06 -16.01 -3.00
C CYS A 34 9.72 -15.68 -3.66
N SER A 35 9.31 -16.50 -4.64
CA SER A 35 7.96 -16.44 -5.20
C SER A 35 7.56 -17.81 -5.73
N PRO A 36 6.35 -18.33 -5.42
CA PRO A 36 5.91 -19.64 -5.86
C PRO A 36 5.80 -19.76 -7.39
N THR A 37 5.74 -18.63 -8.09
CA THR A 37 5.77 -18.60 -9.55
C THR A 37 7.22 -18.40 -10.01
N PRO A 38 7.87 -19.42 -10.62
CA PRO A 38 9.31 -19.40 -10.90
C PRO A 38 9.78 -18.17 -11.67
N GLY A 39 9.09 -17.79 -12.73
CA GLY A 39 9.46 -16.64 -13.55
C GLY A 39 9.36 -15.29 -12.83
N HIS A 40 8.55 -15.18 -11.78
CA HIS A 40 8.33 -13.91 -11.09
C HIS A 40 9.49 -13.50 -10.19
N ALA A 41 10.02 -14.44 -9.40
CA ALA A 41 11.22 -14.19 -8.57
C ALA A 41 12.44 -13.91 -9.44
N ALA A 42 12.63 -14.70 -10.51
CA ALA A 42 13.74 -14.51 -11.44
C ALA A 42 13.69 -13.16 -12.13
N ALA A 43 12.53 -12.76 -12.64
CA ALA A 43 12.37 -11.46 -13.33
C ALA A 43 12.72 -10.27 -12.42
N LEU A 44 12.34 -10.32 -11.13
CA LEU A 44 12.71 -9.28 -10.18
C LEU A 44 14.22 -9.35 -9.88
N ALA A 45 14.76 -10.55 -9.62
CA ALA A 45 16.19 -10.73 -9.34
C ALA A 45 17.07 -10.27 -10.52
N ASP A 46 16.68 -10.56 -11.76
CA ASP A 46 17.41 -10.18 -12.97
C ASP A 46 17.43 -8.66 -13.22
N SER A 47 16.48 -7.93 -12.64
CA SER A 47 16.42 -6.45 -12.72
C SER A 47 17.35 -5.74 -11.74
N LEU A 48 18.00 -6.48 -10.83
CA LEU A 48 18.78 -5.92 -9.71
C LEU A 48 20.29 -6.20 -9.87
N SER A 49 21.11 -5.30 -9.32
CA SER A 49 22.57 -5.44 -9.25
C SER A 49 23.05 -4.95 -7.88
N PRO A 50 23.69 -5.83 -7.06
CA PRO A 50 23.95 -7.23 -7.33
C PRO A 50 22.66 -8.06 -7.44
N ARG A 51 22.70 -9.14 -8.25
CA ARG A 51 21.57 -10.03 -8.47
C ARG A 51 21.37 -10.97 -7.27
N PRO A 52 20.23 -10.92 -6.56
CA PRO A 52 19.91 -11.86 -5.50
C PRO A 52 19.55 -13.25 -6.05
N GLN A 53 19.59 -14.26 -5.18
CA GLN A 53 19.10 -15.59 -5.51
C GLN A 53 17.58 -15.57 -5.74
N ALA A 54 17.09 -16.22 -6.78
CA ALA A 54 15.65 -16.43 -6.99
C ALA A 54 15.26 -17.85 -6.60
N VAL A 55 14.30 -17.99 -5.68
CA VAL A 55 13.80 -19.29 -5.20
C VAL A 55 12.27 -19.36 -5.29
N THR A 56 11.71 -20.57 -5.32
CA THR A 56 10.27 -20.79 -5.43
C THR A 56 9.62 -21.24 -4.12
N GLU A 57 10.42 -21.72 -3.18
CA GLU A 57 9.95 -22.29 -1.91
C GLU A 57 10.60 -21.55 -0.73
N ILE A 58 9.83 -21.31 0.33
CA ILE A 58 10.31 -20.65 1.55
C ILE A 58 11.46 -21.44 2.18
N ALA A 59 11.37 -22.78 2.18
CA ALA A 59 12.40 -23.66 2.73
C ALA A 59 13.76 -23.55 2.01
N SER A 60 13.79 -23.03 0.78
CA SER A 60 15.00 -22.81 -0.03
C SER A 60 15.66 -21.45 0.20
N LEU A 61 15.09 -20.59 1.04
CA LEU A 61 15.70 -19.31 1.40
C LEU A 61 16.97 -19.50 2.25
N PRO A 62 17.98 -18.62 2.12
CA PRO A 62 19.14 -18.58 3.00
C PRO A 62 18.73 -18.50 4.47
N ARG A 63 19.29 -19.40 5.31
CA ARG A 63 18.96 -19.45 6.76
C ARG A 63 19.78 -18.48 7.61
N ASP A 64 20.74 -17.81 7.01
CA ASP A 64 21.66 -16.86 7.64
C ASP A 64 21.28 -15.38 7.33
N ALA A 65 20.10 -15.15 6.80
CA ALA A 65 19.56 -13.81 6.66
C ALA A 65 19.09 -13.27 8.05
N ASP A 66 19.32 -11.98 8.24
CA ASP A 66 18.91 -11.28 9.47
C ASP A 66 17.43 -10.94 9.45
N VAL A 67 16.89 -10.68 8.22
CA VAL A 67 15.50 -10.24 8.04
C VAL A 67 14.83 -10.98 6.88
N TYR A 68 13.60 -11.41 7.10
CA TYR A 68 12.69 -11.95 6.08
C TYR A 68 11.50 -10.99 5.91
N LEU A 69 11.46 -10.28 4.78
CA LEU A 69 10.42 -9.30 4.47
C LEU A 69 9.33 -9.94 3.62
N ILE A 70 8.13 -10.08 4.18
CA ILE A 70 6.95 -10.65 3.51
C ILE A 70 6.20 -9.54 2.78
N ALA A 71 6.25 -9.56 1.45
CA ALA A 71 5.61 -8.63 0.52
C ALA A 71 4.61 -9.37 -0.39
N VAL A 72 3.70 -10.11 0.22
CA VAL A 72 2.62 -10.86 -0.43
C VAL A 72 1.26 -10.19 -0.18
N LYS A 73 0.17 -10.73 -0.74
CA LYS A 73 -1.19 -10.29 -0.41
C LYS A 73 -1.49 -10.51 1.07
N ASP A 74 -2.33 -9.65 1.65
CA ASP A 74 -2.67 -9.64 3.08
C ASP A 74 -3.17 -11.00 3.59
N ASP A 75 -4.02 -11.68 2.80
CA ASP A 75 -4.57 -13.01 3.11
C ASP A 75 -3.53 -14.13 3.15
N ARG A 76 -2.32 -13.88 2.60
CA ARG A 76 -1.23 -14.85 2.57
C ARG A 76 -0.17 -14.65 3.65
N VAL A 77 -0.17 -13.51 4.35
CA VAL A 77 0.88 -13.19 5.35
C VAL A 77 0.96 -14.25 6.45
N ALA A 78 -0.17 -14.59 7.06
CA ALA A 78 -0.21 -15.58 8.13
C ALA A 78 0.19 -16.98 7.66
N SER A 79 -0.22 -17.40 6.45
CA SER A 79 0.16 -18.71 5.92
C SER A 79 1.66 -18.82 5.63
N VAL A 80 2.29 -17.74 5.13
CA VAL A 80 3.75 -17.68 4.93
C VAL A 80 4.49 -17.79 6.27
N ALA A 81 4.01 -17.14 7.33
CA ALA A 81 4.60 -17.27 8.66
C ALA A 81 4.49 -18.72 9.21
N LEU A 82 3.37 -19.39 8.96
CA LEU A 82 3.19 -20.80 9.33
C LEU A 82 4.10 -21.73 8.53
N GLU A 83 4.27 -21.50 7.23
CA GLU A 83 5.19 -22.28 6.39
C GLU A 83 6.65 -22.14 6.84
N ALA A 84 7.01 -20.99 7.44
CA ALA A 84 8.35 -20.73 7.96
C ALA A 84 8.64 -21.37 9.32
N THR A 85 7.63 -21.90 10.01
CA THR A 85 7.75 -22.41 11.38
C THR A 85 8.87 -23.48 11.49
N GLY A 86 9.83 -23.24 12.36
CA GLY A 86 10.94 -24.17 12.63
C GLY A 86 11.99 -24.29 11.51
N LEU A 87 11.88 -23.51 10.44
CA LEU A 87 12.83 -23.56 9.32
C LEU A 87 14.02 -22.60 9.49
N PHE A 88 13.86 -21.53 10.27
CA PHE A 88 14.81 -20.42 10.35
C PHE A 88 15.27 -20.18 11.81
N PRO A 89 16.42 -19.49 12.00
CA PRO A 89 16.91 -19.18 13.35
C PRO A 89 15.94 -18.29 14.14
N ALA A 90 15.84 -18.52 15.45
CA ALA A 90 15.04 -17.69 16.35
C ALA A 90 15.57 -16.24 16.49
N THR A 91 16.75 -15.95 15.98
CA THR A 91 17.33 -14.59 15.91
C THR A 91 16.88 -13.82 14.69
N ALA A 92 16.20 -14.44 13.74
CA ALA A 92 15.71 -13.78 12.54
C ALA A 92 14.57 -12.81 12.87
N LEU A 93 14.52 -11.68 12.16
CA LEU A 93 13.42 -10.73 12.21
C LEU A 93 12.49 -10.95 11.03
N TRP A 94 11.21 -11.17 11.31
CA TRP A 94 10.15 -11.29 10.31
C TRP A 94 9.39 -9.99 10.18
N LEU A 95 9.32 -9.44 8.98
CA LEU A 95 8.57 -8.22 8.70
C LEU A 95 7.53 -8.47 7.61
N HIS A 96 6.40 -7.77 7.67
CA HIS A 96 5.48 -7.69 6.53
C HIS A 96 5.24 -6.24 6.11
N THR A 97 4.68 -6.05 4.90
CA THR A 97 4.43 -4.73 4.32
C THR A 97 2.94 -4.36 4.29
N SER A 98 2.07 -5.10 4.97
CA SER A 98 0.62 -4.85 4.97
C SER A 98 0.23 -3.69 5.89
N GLY A 99 -0.71 -2.86 5.42
CA GLY A 99 -1.36 -1.83 6.24
C GLY A 99 -2.44 -2.38 7.18
N SER A 100 -3.02 -3.55 6.88
CA SER A 100 -4.20 -4.10 7.59
C SER A 100 -3.88 -5.26 8.52
N VAL A 101 -2.85 -6.05 8.22
CA VAL A 101 -2.50 -7.24 9.01
C VAL A 101 -1.78 -6.84 10.30
N PRO A 102 -2.11 -7.42 11.48
CA PRO A 102 -1.37 -7.14 12.71
C PRO A 102 0.03 -7.75 12.66
N ALA A 103 1.02 -7.11 13.30
CA ALA A 103 2.40 -7.60 13.37
C ALA A 103 2.48 -9.02 13.95
N SER A 104 1.65 -9.32 14.95
CA SER A 104 1.58 -10.62 15.63
C SER A 104 1.19 -11.79 14.72
N ALA A 105 0.66 -11.53 13.51
CA ALA A 105 0.41 -12.58 12.51
C ALA A 105 1.70 -13.31 12.09
N LEU A 106 2.87 -12.71 12.33
CA LEU A 106 4.17 -13.29 12.04
C LEU A 106 4.77 -14.13 13.18
N ALA A 107 4.20 -14.09 14.38
CA ALA A 107 4.71 -14.82 15.54
C ALA A 107 4.95 -16.33 15.28
N PRO A 108 4.14 -17.04 14.45
CA PRO A 108 4.39 -18.45 14.15
C PRO A 108 5.69 -18.74 13.40
N ALA A 109 6.28 -17.76 12.72
CA ALA A 109 7.56 -17.96 12.02
C ALA A 109 8.74 -18.23 12.97
N GLY A 110 8.60 -17.84 14.26
CA GLY A 110 9.64 -17.98 15.28
C GLY A 110 10.73 -16.90 15.12
N GLY A 111 11.07 -16.23 16.20
CA GLY A 111 11.97 -15.09 16.19
C GLY A 111 11.25 -13.76 16.41
N GLY A 112 11.95 -12.63 16.20
CA GLY A 112 11.37 -11.30 16.26
C GLY A 112 10.39 -11.05 15.12
N TYR A 113 9.41 -10.17 15.33
CA TYR A 113 8.47 -9.82 14.25
C TYR A 113 8.09 -8.34 14.28
N GLY A 114 7.64 -7.84 13.12
CA GLY A 114 7.25 -6.45 12.99
C GLY A 114 6.67 -6.11 11.63
N VAL A 115 6.63 -4.81 11.34
CA VAL A 115 6.05 -4.27 10.10
C VAL A 115 6.96 -3.19 9.52
N LEU A 116 7.10 -3.22 8.21
CA LEU A 116 7.71 -2.18 7.39
C LEU A 116 6.68 -1.77 6.34
N TYR A 117 5.84 -0.79 6.66
CA TYR A 117 4.71 -0.39 5.80
C TYR A 117 4.98 0.94 5.09
N PRO A 118 5.38 0.93 3.82
CA PRO A 118 5.44 2.13 3.01
C PRO A 118 4.02 2.54 2.58
N LEU A 119 3.60 3.75 2.96
CA LEU A 119 2.26 4.25 2.65
C LEU A 119 2.22 4.83 1.23
N GLN A 120 1.96 3.98 0.24
CA GLN A 120 1.90 4.36 -1.17
C GLN A 120 1.06 3.37 -1.99
N THR A 121 0.56 3.84 -3.12
CA THR A 121 -0.02 2.98 -4.18
C THR A 121 1.08 2.58 -5.15
N PHE A 122 1.52 1.34 -5.10
CA PHE A 122 2.54 0.82 -5.98
C PHE A 122 1.94 0.13 -7.21
N SER A 123 2.50 0.42 -8.38
CA SER A 123 2.19 -0.27 -9.62
C SER A 123 3.47 -0.74 -10.29
N LYS A 124 3.47 -1.97 -10.83
CA LYS A 124 4.64 -2.54 -11.49
C LYS A 124 5.04 -1.68 -12.71
N GLY A 125 6.33 -1.35 -12.81
CA GLY A 125 6.85 -0.53 -13.90
C GLY A 125 6.67 0.99 -13.74
N VAL A 126 6.04 1.43 -12.65
CA VAL A 126 5.92 2.86 -12.31
C VAL A 126 6.95 3.22 -11.26
N GLN A 127 7.83 4.16 -11.58
CA GLN A 127 8.77 4.70 -10.59
C GLN A 127 8.06 5.69 -9.66
N VAL A 128 8.23 5.47 -8.37
CA VAL A 128 7.75 6.35 -7.30
C VAL A 128 8.96 6.96 -6.61
N ASN A 129 8.89 8.25 -6.27
CA ASN A 129 9.90 8.87 -5.42
C ASN A 129 9.78 8.33 -3.99
N LEU A 130 10.53 7.29 -3.70
CA LEU A 130 10.50 6.65 -2.38
C LEU A 130 10.94 7.60 -1.26
N ARG A 131 11.80 8.59 -1.55
CA ARG A 131 12.33 9.52 -0.52
C ARG A 131 11.28 10.47 0.06
N GLU A 132 10.13 10.61 -0.57
CA GLU A 132 9.03 11.48 -0.13
C GLU A 132 7.88 10.72 0.52
N LEU A 133 7.92 9.39 0.53
CA LEU A 133 6.82 8.61 1.09
C LEU A 133 6.99 8.35 2.60
N PRO A 134 5.89 8.41 3.39
CA PRO A 134 5.92 7.99 4.78
C PRO A 134 6.07 6.47 4.89
N VAL A 135 6.96 6.03 5.79
CA VAL A 135 7.15 4.61 6.13
C VAL A 135 6.74 4.40 7.59
N PHE A 136 5.81 3.51 7.82
CA PHE A 136 5.36 3.16 9.17
C PHE A 136 6.01 1.88 9.63
N ILE A 137 6.57 1.88 10.84
CA ILE A 137 7.32 0.77 11.41
C ILE A 137 6.72 0.33 12.76
N GLU A 138 6.76 -0.97 12.99
CA GLU A 138 6.38 -1.64 14.24
C GLU A 138 7.29 -2.83 14.45
N ALA A 139 7.64 -3.14 15.69
CA ALA A 139 8.30 -4.39 16.04
C ALA A 139 7.96 -4.80 17.49
N ASP A 140 8.13 -6.07 17.79
CA ASP A 140 7.88 -6.67 19.10
C ASP A 140 8.98 -6.39 20.12
N SER A 141 10.12 -5.86 19.69
CA SER A 141 11.28 -5.58 20.52
C SER A 141 12.02 -4.31 20.07
N ALA A 142 12.82 -3.73 20.98
CA ALA A 142 13.65 -2.55 20.68
C ALA A 142 14.70 -2.84 19.59
N ASP A 143 15.32 -4.02 19.62
CA ASP A 143 16.32 -4.43 18.63
C ASP A 143 15.67 -4.66 17.25
N GLY A 144 14.48 -5.30 17.24
CA GLY A 144 13.66 -5.46 16.04
C GLY A 144 13.27 -4.11 15.45
N LEU A 145 12.85 -3.15 16.29
CA LEU A 145 12.48 -1.81 15.86
C LEU A 145 13.70 -1.04 15.27
N ALA A 146 14.86 -1.14 15.90
CA ALA A 146 16.10 -0.54 15.39
C ALA A 146 16.49 -1.11 14.03
N THR A 147 16.38 -2.43 13.85
CA THR A 147 16.64 -3.11 12.58
C THR A 147 15.62 -2.70 11.50
N THR A 148 14.34 -2.66 11.85
CA THR A 148 13.27 -2.22 10.94
C THR A 148 13.48 -0.76 10.50
N ARG A 149 13.93 0.11 11.42
CA ARG A 149 14.26 1.51 11.13
C ARG A 149 15.42 1.64 10.14
N ARG A 150 16.45 0.78 10.24
CA ARG A 150 17.53 0.76 9.25
C ARG A 150 17.03 0.44 7.85
N LEU A 151 16.13 -0.54 7.72
CA LEU A 151 15.50 -0.85 6.42
C LEU A 151 14.60 0.28 5.93
N ALA A 152 13.87 0.94 6.83
CA ALA A 152 13.03 2.08 6.48
C ALA A 152 13.85 3.25 5.94
N LEU A 153 15.03 3.54 6.49
CA LEU A 153 15.93 4.60 6.04
C LEU A 153 16.45 4.38 4.60
N ALA A 154 16.63 3.14 4.18
CA ALA A 154 16.94 2.82 2.79
C ALA A 154 15.82 3.21 1.81
N ILE A 155 14.59 3.27 2.30
CA ILE A 155 13.41 3.64 1.51
C ILE A 155 13.20 5.16 1.59
N SER A 156 13.03 5.70 2.81
CA SER A 156 12.67 7.10 3.04
C SER A 156 13.21 7.61 4.38
N PRO A 157 13.55 8.91 4.50
CA PRO A 157 13.82 9.54 5.79
C PRO A 157 12.55 9.83 6.60
N ILE A 158 11.35 9.71 6.01
CA ILE A 158 10.07 10.03 6.66
C ILE A 158 9.55 8.76 7.34
N ILE A 159 9.95 8.53 8.59
CA ILE A 159 9.65 7.31 9.33
C ILE A 159 8.79 7.65 10.54
N HIS A 160 7.71 6.89 10.70
CA HIS A 160 6.79 6.97 11.83
C HIS A 160 6.67 5.61 12.52
N GLU A 161 6.69 5.61 13.84
CA GLU A 161 6.31 4.43 14.62
C GLU A 161 4.78 4.39 14.74
N ALA A 162 4.19 3.26 14.45
CA ALA A 162 2.74 3.07 14.54
C ALA A 162 2.43 1.62 14.87
N ASP A 163 1.66 1.42 15.93
CA ASP A 163 1.12 0.11 16.24
C ASP A 163 0.12 -0.39 15.18
N SER A 164 -0.29 -1.64 15.31
CA SER A 164 -1.20 -2.27 14.35
C SER A 164 -2.56 -1.57 14.28
N ASP A 165 -3.04 -0.94 15.36
CA ASP A 165 -4.33 -0.25 15.39
C ASP A 165 -4.27 1.08 14.65
N LEU A 166 -3.25 1.88 14.92
CA LEU A 166 -3.00 3.14 14.21
C LEU A 166 -2.77 2.88 12.71
N ARG A 167 -1.93 1.89 12.38
CA ARG A 167 -1.64 1.53 10.99
C ARG A 167 -2.91 1.13 10.23
N ARG A 168 -3.81 0.32 10.84
CA ARG A 168 -5.09 -0.03 10.22
C ARG A 168 -5.96 1.20 9.95
N LYS A 169 -6.05 2.12 10.90
CA LYS A 169 -6.80 3.39 10.70
C LYS A 169 -6.22 4.20 9.55
N MET A 170 -4.90 4.31 9.48
CA MET A 170 -4.23 5.02 8.38
C MET A 170 -4.44 4.33 7.03
N HIS A 171 -4.41 3.00 7.00
CA HIS A 171 -4.70 2.26 5.77
C HIS A 171 -6.13 2.50 5.30
N VAL A 172 -7.12 2.48 6.20
CA VAL A 172 -8.52 2.82 5.86
C VAL A 172 -8.60 4.26 5.32
N ALA A 173 -7.94 5.22 5.94
CA ALA A 173 -7.91 6.61 5.46
C ALA A 173 -7.29 6.69 4.04
N ALA A 174 -6.21 5.96 3.77
CA ALA A 174 -5.59 5.90 2.45
C ALA A 174 -6.51 5.25 1.39
N VAL A 175 -7.29 4.23 1.76
CA VAL A 175 -8.30 3.64 0.88
C VAL A 175 -9.34 4.67 0.46
N PHE A 176 -9.87 5.47 1.41
CA PHE A 176 -10.80 6.57 1.08
C PHE A 176 -10.12 7.62 0.19
N ALA A 177 -8.93 8.08 0.57
CA ALA A 177 -8.25 9.17 -0.13
C ALA A 177 -7.78 8.79 -1.54
N CYS A 178 -7.42 7.54 -1.78
CA CYS A 178 -6.79 7.10 -3.02
C CYS A 178 -7.63 6.06 -3.79
N ASN A 179 -7.93 4.91 -3.18
CA ASN A 179 -8.54 3.80 -3.92
C ASN A 179 -9.99 4.11 -4.33
N PHE A 180 -10.81 4.60 -3.40
CA PHE A 180 -12.19 4.99 -3.71
C PHE A 180 -12.23 6.19 -4.64
N THR A 181 -11.37 7.18 -4.41
CA THR A 181 -11.25 8.36 -5.29
C THR A 181 -10.91 7.94 -6.72
N ASN A 182 -9.97 7.01 -6.91
CA ASN A 182 -9.64 6.49 -8.24
C ASN A 182 -10.83 5.76 -8.88
N TYR A 183 -11.61 5.01 -8.11
CA TYR A 183 -12.82 4.36 -8.61
C TYR A 183 -13.87 5.39 -9.05
N PHE A 184 -14.06 6.49 -8.32
CA PHE A 184 -14.95 7.58 -8.75
C PHE A 184 -14.49 8.22 -10.06
N TRP A 185 -13.19 8.36 -10.29
CA TRP A 185 -12.67 8.80 -11.60
C TRP A 185 -12.97 7.79 -12.71
N THR A 186 -12.89 6.49 -12.43
CA THR A 186 -13.28 5.44 -13.39
C THR A 186 -14.77 5.55 -13.74
N VAL A 187 -15.63 5.75 -12.75
CA VAL A 187 -17.07 5.96 -13.00
C VAL A 187 -17.31 7.21 -13.86
N ALA A 188 -16.63 8.32 -13.55
CA ALA A 188 -16.74 9.55 -14.35
C ALA A 188 -16.26 9.35 -15.79
N ASP A 189 -15.15 8.65 -16.01
CA ASP A 189 -14.63 8.32 -17.34
C ASP A 189 -15.63 7.47 -18.14
N ASN A 190 -16.22 6.45 -17.50
CA ASN A 190 -17.24 5.59 -18.15
C ASN A 190 -18.45 6.40 -18.59
N ILE A 191 -18.98 7.30 -17.75
CA ILE A 191 -20.11 8.19 -18.09
C ILE A 191 -19.75 9.07 -19.30
N LEU A 192 -18.56 9.66 -19.33
CA LEU A 192 -18.13 10.53 -20.43
C LEU A 192 -17.98 9.77 -21.75
N ARG A 193 -17.44 8.54 -21.69
CA ARG A 193 -17.23 7.68 -22.89
C ARG A 193 -18.51 7.21 -23.57
N GLU A 194 -19.68 7.41 -22.96
CA GLU A 194 -20.97 7.23 -23.65
C GLU A 194 -21.16 8.22 -24.80
N HIS A 195 -20.38 9.33 -24.82
CA HIS A 195 -20.37 10.31 -25.89
C HIS A 195 -19.07 10.23 -26.68
N PRO A 196 -19.13 10.10 -28.03
CA PRO A 196 -17.94 10.06 -28.86
C PRO A 196 -17.04 11.30 -28.66
N GLY A 197 -15.74 11.05 -28.43
CA GLY A 197 -14.74 12.12 -28.29
C GLY A 197 -14.62 12.71 -26.86
N LEU A 198 -15.38 12.19 -25.89
CA LEU A 198 -15.24 12.56 -24.48
C LEU A 198 -14.57 11.45 -23.69
N ASP A 199 -13.71 11.84 -22.76
CA ASP A 199 -13.10 10.99 -21.73
C ASP A 199 -12.74 11.83 -20.50
N LEU A 200 -12.08 11.22 -19.52
CA LEU A 200 -11.71 11.88 -18.27
C LEU A 200 -10.87 13.15 -18.46
N SER A 201 -10.19 13.31 -19.63
CA SER A 201 -9.31 14.46 -19.86
C SER A 201 -10.04 15.82 -19.81
N VAL A 202 -11.33 15.85 -20.16
CA VAL A 202 -12.14 17.07 -20.07
C VAL A 202 -12.30 17.56 -18.63
N LEU A 203 -12.17 16.67 -17.65
CA LEU A 203 -12.25 16.99 -16.22
C LEU A 203 -10.88 17.27 -15.58
N HIS A 204 -9.76 17.10 -16.29
CA HIS A 204 -8.42 17.29 -15.71
C HIS A 204 -8.24 18.62 -14.96
N PRO A 205 -8.70 19.80 -15.49
CA PRO A 205 -8.57 21.05 -14.74
C PRO A 205 -9.35 21.04 -13.42
N LEU A 206 -10.56 20.46 -13.41
CA LEU A 206 -11.39 20.33 -12.23
C LEU A 206 -10.78 19.40 -11.19
N LEU A 207 -10.23 18.26 -11.61
CA LEU A 207 -9.56 17.30 -10.72
C LEU A 207 -8.34 17.93 -10.05
N LYS A 208 -7.50 18.64 -10.82
CA LYS A 208 -6.32 19.34 -10.29
C LYS A 208 -6.70 20.39 -9.25
N GLU A 209 -7.72 21.19 -9.51
CA GLU A 209 -8.17 22.22 -8.58
C GLU A 209 -8.78 21.62 -7.31
N THR A 210 -9.55 20.53 -7.43
CA THR A 210 -10.10 19.81 -6.28
C THR A 210 -8.97 19.25 -5.38
N LEU A 211 -7.96 18.63 -5.99
CA LEU A 211 -6.80 18.09 -5.26
C LEU A 211 -5.99 19.21 -4.60
N ARG A 212 -5.70 20.30 -5.34
CA ARG A 212 -4.97 21.46 -4.80
C ARG A 212 -5.66 22.00 -3.54
N LYS A 213 -6.96 22.27 -3.62
CA LYS A 213 -7.73 22.77 -2.46
C LYS A 213 -7.72 21.79 -1.29
N ALA A 214 -7.88 20.51 -1.54
CA ALA A 214 -7.86 19.52 -0.48
C ALA A 214 -6.50 19.47 0.25
N ILE A 215 -5.37 19.66 -0.46
CA ILE A 215 -4.03 19.66 0.10
C ILE A 215 -3.71 20.98 0.80
N GLU A 216 -3.98 22.13 0.16
CA GLU A 216 -3.51 23.43 0.64
C GLU A 216 -4.46 24.06 1.67
N GLU A 217 -5.76 23.81 1.55
CA GLU A 217 -6.80 24.49 2.34
C GLU A 217 -7.56 23.51 3.26
N GLY A 218 -7.38 22.20 3.06
CA GLY A 218 -8.12 21.13 3.74
C GLY A 218 -9.46 20.80 3.04
N PRO A 219 -9.93 19.54 3.17
CA PRO A 219 -11.12 19.08 2.44
C PRO A 219 -12.44 19.61 3.01
N GLU A 220 -12.53 19.86 4.33
CA GLU A 220 -13.78 20.16 5.03
C GLU A 220 -14.47 21.43 4.50
N GLY A 221 -13.72 22.52 4.33
CA GLY A 221 -14.25 23.81 3.85
C GLY A 221 -14.48 23.86 2.35
N ASN A 222 -13.96 22.90 1.60
CA ASN A 222 -13.93 22.93 0.14
C ASN A 222 -14.98 22.01 -0.53
N GLN A 223 -15.84 21.37 0.27
CA GLN A 223 -16.92 20.54 -0.27
C GLN A 223 -17.94 21.39 -1.01
N THR A 224 -18.22 21.05 -2.26
CA THR A 224 -19.19 21.71 -3.15
C THR A 224 -20.22 20.72 -3.70
N GLY A 225 -21.07 21.18 -4.60
CA GLY A 225 -22.01 20.33 -5.33
C GLY A 225 -23.42 20.30 -4.75
N PRO A 226 -24.36 19.58 -5.40
CA PRO A 226 -25.77 19.54 -5.01
C PRO A 226 -25.98 18.94 -3.61
N ALA A 227 -25.25 17.90 -3.25
CA ALA A 227 -25.35 17.26 -1.94
C ALA A 227 -24.94 18.24 -0.80
N ARG A 228 -23.88 19.04 -1.00
CA ARG A 228 -23.45 20.06 -0.01
C ARG A 228 -24.54 21.12 0.24
N ARG A 229 -25.31 21.46 -0.80
CA ARG A 229 -26.43 22.41 -0.72
C ARG A 229 -27.76 21.79 -0.30
N GLY A 230 -27.82 20.45 -0.19
CA GLY A 230 -29.06 19.73 0.09
C GLY A 230 -30.06 19.73 -1.06
N ASP A 231 -29.59 19.87 -2.31
CA ASP A 231 -30.42 19.96 -3.51
C ASP A 231 -30.90 18.57 -3.96
N ARG A 232 -31.93 18.07 -3.29
CA ARG A 232 -32.50 16.73 -3.53
C ARG A 232 -33.08 16.58 -4.94
N GLY A 233 -33.58 17.65 -5.56
CA GLY A 233 -34.13 17.62 -6.91
C GLY A 233 -33.06 17.29 -7.96
N VAL A 234 -31.89 17.94 -7.86
CA VAL A 234 -30.76 17.66 -8.74
C VAL A 234 -30.21 16.23 -8.49
N ILE A 235 -30.15 15.82 -7.22
CA ILE A 235 -29.66 14.46 -6.87
C ILE A 235 -30.55 13.40 -7.52
N GLU A 236 -31.87 13.53 -7.46
CA GLU A 236 -32.81 12.58 -8.05
C GLU A 236 -32.75 12.59 -9.58
N THR A 237 -32.57 13.76 -10.19
CA THR A 237 -32.34 13.86 -11.65
C THR A 237 -31.10 13.11 -12.08
N HIS A 238 -29.99 13.25 -11.34
CA HIS A 238 -28.75 12.52 -11.63
C HIS A 238 -28.93 10.99 -11.45
N ARG A 239 -29.63 10.55 -10.42
CA ARG A 239 -29.93 9.13 -10.21
C ARG A 239 -30.81 8.55 -11.31
N THR A 240 -31.79 9.32 -11.78
CA THR A 240 -32.63 8.94 -12.92
C THR A 240 -31.78 8.78 -14.20
N LEU A 241 -30.84 9.70 -14.43
CA LEU A 241 -29.90 9.61 -15.56
C LEU A 241 -29.01 8.36 -15.50
N LEU A 242 -28.55 8.00 -14.30
CA LEU A 242 -27.72 6.81 -14.08
C LEU A 242 -28.53 5.49 -14.16
N GLY A 243 -29.86 5.57 -14.08
CA GLY A 243 -30.73 4.40 -14.14
C GLY A 243 -30.63 3.47 -12.93
N ASP A 244 -31.04 2.21 -13.08
CA ASP A 244 -30.92 1.17 -12.02
C ASP A 244 -29.55 0.47 -12.10
N THR A 245 -28.51 1.19 -11.71
CA THR A 245 -27.12 0.72 -11.74
C THR A 245 -26.51 0.73 -10.34
N PRO A 246 -25.42 -0.02 -10.09
CA PRO A 246 -24.63 0.10 -8.85
C PRO A 246 -24.13 1.54 -8.61
N GLU A 247 -23.77 2.25 -9.67
CA GLU A 247 -23.29 3.62 -9.62
C GLU A 247 -24.37 4.59 -9.14
N SER A 248 -25.63 4.40 -9.54
CA SER A 248 -26.77 5.17 -9.04
C SER A 248 -27.01 5.00 -7.54
N LYS A 249 -26.85 3.77 -7.03
CA LYS A 249 -26.94 3.47 -5.60
C LYS A 249 -25.81 4.15 -4.84
N LEU A 250 -24.57 3.97 -5.31
CA LEU A 250 -23.38 4.59 -4.73
C LEU A 250 -23.50 6.12 -4.72
N TYR A 251 -23.98 6.73 -5.82
CA TYR A 251 -24.23 8.16 -5.91
C TYR A 251 -25.19 8.63 -4.82
N GLY A 252 -26.29 7.89 -4.61
CA GLY A 252 -27.27 8.18 -3.56
C GLY A 252 -26.67 8.11 -2.15
N GLU A 253 -25.94 7.01 -1.85
CA GLU A 253 -25.31 6.79 -0.54
C GLU A 253 -24.28 7.89 -0.20
N VAL A 254 -23.41 8.23 -1.16
CA VAL A 254 -22.42 9.30 -0.97
C VAL A 254 -23.08 10.65 -0.82
N SER A 255 -24.13 10.94 -1.61
CA SER A 255 -24.89 12.20 -1.50
C SER A 255 -25.53 12.34 -0.12
N GLU A 256 -26.16 11.30 0.41
CA GLU A 256 -26.75 11.34 1.77
C GLU A 256 -25.67 11.46 2.85
N ALA A 257 -24.52 10.83 2.69
CA ALA A 257 -23.39 10.97 3.62
C ALA A 257 -22.92 12.44 3.68
N ILE A 258 -22.77 13.10 2.52
CA ILE A 258 -22.39 14.51 2.43
C ILE A 258 -23.47 15.41 3.06
N ILE A 259 -24.75 15.20 2.75
CA ILE A 259 -25.87 15.97 3.33
C ILE A 259 -25.82 15.85 4.86
N ASN A 260 -25.72 14.62 5.37
CA ASN A 260 -25.72 14.36 6.80
C ASN A 260 -24.49 14.95 7.51
N HIS A 261 -23.33 14.99 6.87
CA HIS A 261 -22.11 15.55 7.44
C HIS A 261 -22.18 17.08 7.55
N TYR A 262 -22.59 17.74 6.46
CA TYR A 262 -22.51 19.19 6.37
C TYR A 262 -23.77 19.95 6.80
N ASN A 263 -24.93 19.28 6.89
CA ASN A 263 -26.21 19.92 7.25
C ASN A 263 -26.72 19.46 8.63
N LYS A 264 -25.91 18.79 9.45
CA LYS A 264 -26.21 18.62 10.88
C LYS A 264 -26.12 19.98 11.56
N LYS A 265 -27.29 20.61 11.76
CA LYS A 265 -27.45 21.69 12.72
C LYS A 265 -27.80 21.16 14.08
#